data_c4d2cb2d346f59ee8cc01485499cd5f4
#
_entry.id   c4d2cb2d346f59ee8cc01485499cd5f4
#
_cell.length_a   1.000
_cell.length_b   1.000
_cell.length_c   1.000
_cell.angle_alpha   90.00
_cell.angle_beta   90.00
_cell.angle_gamma   90.00
#
_symmetry.space_group_name_H-M   'P 1'
#
loop_
_entity.id
_entity.type
_entity.pdbx_description
1 polymer ?
#
loop_
_entity_poly.entity_id
_entity_poly.type
_entity_poly.pdbx_seq_one_letter_code
_entity_poly.pdbx_strand_id
1 'polypeptide(L)'
;MADLIRFLMENFTLTFLVLGVVCSLIALSRTPRPRSAPVVVEKFFFWFLFFSIGCSFLYNGILHAGAPELAAKFIGWANSPFQIELGFASIGFGLVGLIAPWKSLHMRFAAVAPVACFLWGAAGVHIRSMIADGNFDSGNAGVIFWTDILIPLAGLILIWLQRRYEKQGRSAAPYPNLQPHPQSRRPSS
;
A
#
# COMPACT_ATOMS: atom_id res chain seq x y z
N MET A 1 -24.90 -14.13 8.68
CA MET A 1 -23.52 -13.88 9.22
C MET A 1 -22.45 -14.61 8.42
N ALA A 2 -22.63 -15.90 8.11
CA ALA A 2 -21.68 -16.67 7.29
C ALA A 2 -21.45 -16.04 5.90
N ASP A 3 -22.50 -15.61 5.22
CA ASP A 3 -22.41 -14.98 3.89
C ASP A 3 -21.64 -13.65 3.91
N LEU A 4 -21.78 -12.85 4.98
CA LEU A 4 -21.00 -11.62 5.15
C LEU A 4 -19.52 -11.93 5.36
N ILE A 5 -19.19 -12.91 6.19
CA ILE A 5 -17.81 -13.33 6.43
C ILE A 5 -17.20 -13.83 5.12
N ARG A 6 -17.91 -14.67 4.39
CA ARG A 6 -17.48 -15.16 3.08
C ARG A 6 -17.22 -14.02 2.11
N PHE A 7 -18.17 -13.08 1.99
CA PHE A 7 -18.02 -11.90 1.12
C PHE A 7 -16.76 -11.10 1.48
N LEU A 8 -16.52 -10.84 2.77
CA LEU A 8 -15.34 -10.08 3.23
C LEU A 8 -14.02 -10.82 2.93
N MET A 9 -14.02 -12.15 3.06
CA MET A 9 -12.83 -12.96 2.76
C MET A 9 -12.56 -13.07 1.26
N GLU A 10 -13.59 -13.27 0.45
CA GLU A 10 -13.47 -13.33 -1.02
C GLU A 10 -13.09 -11.97 -1.62
N ASN A 11 -13.44 -10.87 -0.97
CA ASN A 11 -13.13 -9.50 -1.38
C ASN A 11 -12.13 -8.82 -0.44
N PHE A 12 -11.14 -9.58 0.04
CA PHE A 12 -10.20 -9.13 1.07
C PHE A 12 -9.45 -7.84 0.71
N THR A 13 -9.11 -7.64 -0.55
CA THR A 13 -8.42 -6.43 -1.02
C THR A 13 -9.25 -5.17 -0.77
N LEU A 14 -10.54 -5.21 -1.11
CA LEU A 14 -11.48 -4.14 -0.80
C LEU A 14 -11.72 -4.01 0.71
N THR A 15 -11.84 -5.12 1.41
CA THR A 15 -12.06 -5.15 2.87
C THR A 15 -10.92 -4.43 3.59
N PHE A 16 -9.66 -4.75 3.29
CA PHE A 16 -8.52 -4.08 3.89
C PHE A 16 -8.38 -2.62 3.43
N LEU A 17 -8.73 -2.30 2.20
CA LEU A 17 -8.78 -0.90 1.75
C LEU A 17 -9.79 -0.08 2.56
N VAL A 18 -10.99 -0.59 2.75
CA VAL A 18 -12.04 0.06 3.56
C VAL A 18 -11.60 0.19 5.03
N LEU A 19 -11.00 -0.84 5.61
CA LEU A 19 -10.43 -0.77 6.97
C LEU A 19 -9.36 0.32 7.07
N GLY A 20 -8.49 0.43 6.08
CA GLY A 20 -7.48 1.50 6.00
C GLY A 20 -8.11 2.89 5.98
N VAL A 21 -9.15 3.09 5.18
CA VAL A 21 -9.90 4.36 5.13
C VAL A 21 -10.58 4.66 6.47
N VAL A 22 -11.28 3.71 7.07
CA VAL A 22 -11.95 3.87 8.36
C VAL A 22 -10.94 4.24 9.46
N CYS A 23 -9.82 3.52 9.56
CA CYS A 23 -8.76 3.82 10.52
C CYS A 23 -8.14 5.20 10.28
N SER A 24 -7.99 5.63 9.02
CA SER A 24 -7.52 6.97 8.66
C SER A 24 -8.48 8.04 9.18
N LEU A 25 -9.78 7.86 8.97
CA LEU A 25 -10.82 8.79 9.44
C LEU A 25 -10.87 8.85 10.98
N ILE A 26 -10.76 7.70 11.65
CA ILE A 26 -10.68 7.65 13.12
C ILE A 26 -9.41 8.37 13.61
N ALA A 27 -8.25 8.12 12.99
CA ALA A 27 -7.01 8.81 13.36
C ALA A 27 -7.13 10.33 13.15
N LEU A 28 -7.77 10.76 12.06
CA LEU A 28 -8.03 12.17 11.80
C LEU A 28 -9.03 12.77 12.82
N SER A 29 -10.08 12.05 13.21
CA SER A 29 -11.04 12.56 14.20
C SER A 29 -10.38 12.88 15.54
N ARG A 30 -9.34 12.11 15.90
CA ARG A 30 -8.54 12.29 17.13
C ARG A 30 -7.41 13.32 16.99
N THR A 31 -7.16 13.84 15.79
CA THR A 31 -6.12 14.85 15.55
C THR A 31 -6.67 16.25 15.82
N PRO A 32 -5.97 17.13 16.59
CA PRO A 32 -6.40 18.52 16.84
C PRO A 32 -6.60 19.31 15.54
N ARG A 33 -7.51 20.27 15.59
CA ARG A 33 -7.76 21.23 14.49
C ARG A 33 -6.90 22.50 14.66
N PRO A 34 -6.51 23.19 13.57
CA PRO A 34 -6.80 22.88 12.15
C PRO A 34 -5.96 21.73 11.62
N ARG A 35 -6.55 20.88 10.77
CA ARG A 35 -5.86 19.74 10.13
C ARG A 35 -5.28 20.18 8.80
N SER A 36 -3.97 20.28 8.69
CA SER A 36 -3.30 20.59 7.44
C SER A 36 -3.35 19.42 6.45
N ALA A 37 -3.25 19.72 5.15
CA ALA A 37 -3.24 18.67 4.12
C ALA A 37 -2.10 17.63 4.29
N PRO A 38 -0.87 18.00 4.69
CA PRO A 38 0.17 17.01 5.01
C PRO A 38 -0.24 16.01 6.08
N VAL A 39 -0.92 16.46 7.14
CA VAL A 39 -1.41 15.58 8.22
C VAL A 39 -2.47 14.63 7.71
N VAL A 40 -3.38 15.09 6.86
CA VAL A 40 -4.40 14.23 6.23
C VAL A 40 -3.73 13.15 5.39
N VAL A 41 -2.83 13.54 4.48
CA VAL A 41 -2.11 12.59 3.61
C VAL A 41 -1.31 11.58 4.44
N GLU A 42 -0.63 12.02 5.51
CA GLU A 42 0.13 11.12 6.38
C GLU A 42 -0.77 10.05 7.01
N LYS A 43 -1.96 10.41 7.53
CA LYS A 43 -2.89 9.44 8.13
C LYS A 43 -3.42 8.44 7.10
N PHE A 44 -3.81 8.92 5.92
CA PHE A 44 -4.26 8.02 4.86
C PHE A 44 -3.14 7.12 4.35
N PHE A 45 -1.94 7.64 4.15
CA PHE A 45 -0.82 6.83 3.66
C PHE A 45 -0.36 5.80 4.69
N PHE A 46 -0.32 6.17 5.97
CA PHE A 46 0.00 5.24 7.05
C PHE A 46 -0.92 4.01 7.04
N TRP A 47 -2.24 4.22 7.10
CA TRP A 47 -3.21 3.14 7.18
C TRP A 47 -3.40 2.39 5.86
N PHE A 48 -3.18 3.06 4.73
CA PHE A 48 -3.11 2.40 3.42
C PHE A 48 -1.97 1.39 3.36
N LEU A 49 -0.75 1.78 3.73
CA LEU A 49 0.40 0.87 3.76
C LEU A 49 0.14 -0.30 4.72
N PHE A 50 -0.39 -0.03 5.90
CA PHE A 50 -0.64 -1.05 6.90
C PHE A 50 -1.69 -2.08 6.44
N PHE A 51 -2.85 -1.62 5.96
CA PHE A 51 -3.95 -2.52 5.60
C PHE A 51 -3.90 -2.97 4.15
N SER A 52 -3.82 -2.04 3.18
CA SER A 52 -3.97 -2.39 1.76
C SER A 52 -2.72 -3.08 1.19
N ILE A 53 -1.55 -2.82 1.76
CA ILE A 53 -0.33 -3.54 1.39
C ILE A 53 0.00 -4.58 2.47
N GLY A 54 0.16 -4.19 3.72
CA GLY A 54 0.59 -5.09 4.79
C GLY A 54 -0.34 -6.27 5.02
N CYS A 55 -1.52 -6.02 5.58
CA CYS A 55 -2.47 -7.08 5.93
C CYS A 55 -3.02 -7.81 4.71
N SER A 56 -3.31 -7.07 3.63
CA SER A 56 -3.87 -7.65 2.40
C SER A 56 -2.91 -8.65 1.76
N PHE A 57 -1.64 -8.30 1.61
CA PHE A 57 -0.65 -9.20 1.02
C PHE A 57 -0.25 -10.35 1.94
N LEU A 58 -0.27 -10.18 3.27
CA LEU A 58 -0.13 -11.31 4.18
C LEU A 58 -1.28 -12.30 4.04
N TYR A 59 -2.52 -11.81 3.99
CA TYR A 59 -3.69 -12.66 3.76
C TYR A 59 -3.58 -13.40 2.43
N ASN A 60 -3.29 -12.68 1.34
CA ASN A 60 -3.08 -13.26 0.01
C ASN A 60 -1.99 -14.34 0.04
N GLY A 61 -0.87 -14.04 0.66
CA GLY A 61 0.26 -14.95 0.75
C GLY A 61 -0.05 -16.22 1.53
N ILE A 62 -0.74 -16.11 2.68
CA ILE A 62 -1.18 -17.25 3.48
C ILE A 62 -2.16 -18.11 2.68
N LEU A 63 -3.10 -17.49 1.95
CA LEU A 63 -4.06 -18.21 1.12
C LEU A 63 -3.36 -18.98 -0.01
N HIS A 64 -2.48 -18.33 -0.78
CA HIS A 64 -1.79 -18.96 -1.90
C HIS A 64 -0.77 -20.03 -1.46
N ALA A 65 -0.04 -19.81 -0.36
CA ALA A 65 0.94 -20.78 0.14
C ALA A 65 0.30 -21.91 0.93
N GLY A 66 -0.75 -21.61 1.72
CA GLY A 66 -1.38 -22.59 2.64
C GLY A 66 -2.55 -23.36 2.05
N ALA A 67 -3.23 -22.80 1.01
CA ALA A 67 -4.37 -23.43 0.36
C ALA A 67 -4.35 -23.16 -1.17
N PRO A 68 -3.29 -23.61 -1.88
CA PRO A 68 -3.07 -23.27 -3.29
C PRO A 68 -4.20 -23.75 -4.21
N GLU A 69 -4.81 -24.90 -3.94
CA GLU A 69 -5.95 -25.41 -4.71
C GLU A 69 -7.19 -24.49 -4.57
N LEU A 70 -7.43 -23.99 -3.36
CA LEU A 70 -8.55 -23.10 -3.09
C LEU A 70 -8.33 -21.75 -3.78
N ALA A 71 -7.11 -21.21 -3.71
CA ALA A 71 -6.75 -19.96 -4.38
C ALA A 71 -6.89 -20.06 -5.89
N ALA A 72 -6.34 -21.13 -6.51
CA ALA A 72 -6.44 -21.37 -7.94
C ALA A 72 -7.89 -21.54 -8.40
N LYS A 73 -8.68 -22.34 -7.68
CA LYS A 73 -10.12 -22.52 -7.95
C LYS A 73 -10.90 -21.23 -7.88
N PHE A 74 -10.61 -20.36 -6.90
CA PHE A 74 -11.30 -19.08 -6.74
C PHE A 74 -11.04 -18.13 -7.93
N ILE A 75 -9.83 -18.18 -8.51
CA ILE A 75 -9.44 -17.39 -9.69
C ILE A 75 -9.94 -18.03 -10.99
N GLY A 76 -10.31 -19.32 -10.97
CA GLY A 76 -10.66 -20.09 -12.17
C GLY A 76 -9.43 -20.56 -12.96
N TRP A 77 -8.31 -20.80 -12.28
CA TRP A 77 -7.05 -21.27 -12.88
C TRP A 77 -6.70 -22.68 -12.45
N ALA A 78 -5.88 -23.38 -13.26
CA ALA A 78 -5.27 -24.63 -12.84
C ALA A 78 -4.26 -24.37 -11.71
N ASN A 79 -4.28 -25.26 -10.70
CA ASN A 79 -3.26 -25.18 -9.64
C ASN A 79 -1.88 -25.58 -10.18
N SER A 80 -0.85 -24.92 -9.68
CA SER A 80 0.54 -25.21 -10.03
C SER A 80 1.47 -24.81 -8.86
N PRO A 81 2.75 -25.27 -8.85
CA PRO A 81 3.73 -24.87 -7.85
C PRO A 81 3.92 -23.36 -7.75
N PHE A 82 3.66 -22.60 -8.81
CA PHE A 82 3.72 -21.13 -8.80
C PHE A 82 2.75 -20.48 -7.82
N GLN A 83 1.65 -21.16 -7.43
CA GLN A 83 0.75 -20.63 -6.40
C GLN A 83 1.48 -20.46 -5.07
N ILE A 84 2.30 -21.43 -4.70
CA ILE A 84 3.06 -21.41 -3.44
C ILE A 84 4.16 -20.33 -3.52
N GLU A 85 4.89 -20.26 -4.65
CA GLU A 85 5.92 -19.22 -4.86
C GLU A 85 5.32 -17.82 -4.79
N LEU A 86 4.18 -17.61 -5.44
CA LEU A 86 3.41 -16.38 -5.37
C LEU A 86 3.01 -16.05 -3.93
N GLY A 87 2.60 -17.08 -3.16
CA GLY A 87 2.26 -16.95 -1.76
C GLY A 87 3.42 -16.37 -0.93
N PHE A 88 4.62 -16.93 -1.06
CA PHE A 88 5.79 -16.43 -0.33
C PHE A 88 6.24 -15.04 -0.81
N ALA A 89 6.16 -14.73 -2.10
CA ALA A 89 6.41 -13.39 -2.61
C ALA A 89 5.42 -12.36 -2.00
N SER A 90 4.14 -12.73 -1.92
CA SER A 90 3.09 -11.89 -1.29
C SER A 90 3.33 -11.70 0.20
N ILE A 91 3.78 -12.73 0.94
CA ILE A 91 4.17 -12.58 2.35
C ILE A 91 5.30 -11.55 2.47
N GLY A 92 6.30 -11.60 1.59
CA GLY A 92 7.40 -10.61 1.56
C GLY A 92 6.88 -9.18 1.35
N PHE A 93 5.98 -8.95 0.40
CA PHE A 93 5.34 -7.64 0.20
C PHE A 93 4.54 -7.21 1.44
N GLY A 94 3.79 -8.13 2.04
CA GLY A 94 3.02 -7.87 3.25
C GLY A 94 3.89 -7.44 4.43
N LEU A 95 5.01 -8.11 4.69
CA LEU A 95 5.95 -7.75 5.74
C LEU A 95 6.53 -6.34 5.54
N VAL A 96 6.93 -6.00 4.31
CA VAL A 96 7.40 -4.65 3.99
C VAL A 96 6.28 -3.63 4.18
N GLY A 97 5.05 -3.95 3.76
CA GLY A 97 3.87 -3.12 3.95
C GLY A 97 3.55 -2.83 5.42
N LEU A 98 3.72 -3.82 6.31
CA LEU A 98 3.55 -3.63 7.76
C LEU A 98 4.64 -2.75 8.38
N ILE A 99 5.87 -2.78 7.88
CA ILE A 99 7.00 -2.02 8.44
C ILE A 99 7.00 -0.57 7.91
N ALA A 100 6.67 -0.37 6.64
CA ALA A 100 6.80 0.89 5.92
C ALA A 100 6.05 2.10 6.55
N PRO A 101 4.88 1.97 7.21
CA PRO A 101 4.18 3.10 7.81
C PRO A 101 5.04 3.95 8.77
N TRP A 102 5.96 3.32 9.50
CA TRP A 102 6.84 3.99 10.47
C TRP A 102 8.20 4.42 9.89
N LYS A 103 8.39 4.27 8.58
CA LYS A 103 9.68 4.53 7.92
C LYS A 103 9.64 5.76 7.03
N SER A 104 10.81 6.12 6.49
CA SER A 104 10.97 7.24 5.57
C SER A 104 10.15 7.07 4.28
N LEU A 105 9.93 8.16 3.55
CA LEU A 105 9.26 8.14 2.25
C LEU A 105 9.93 7.18 1.24
N HIS A 106 11.26 7.04 1.29
CA HIS A 106 11.97 6.09 0.44
C HIS A 106 11.58 4.64 0.72
N MET A 107 11.43 4.27 1.99
CA MET A 107 10.97 2.94 2.37
C MET A 107 9.49 2.72 2.01
N ARG A 108 8.66 3.74 2.16
CA ARG A 108 7.26 3.71 1.72
C ARG A 108 7.15 3.53 0.20
N PHE A 109 8.00 4.21 -0.56
CA PHE A 109 8.12 3.99 -2.01
C PHE A 109 8.56 2.56 -2.33
N ALA A 110 9.56 2.04 -1.63
CA ALA A 110 10.03 0.65 -1.80
C ALA A 110 8.95 -0.39 -1.44
N ALA A 111 7.99 -0.06 -0.59
CA ALA A 111 6.83 -0.91 -0.32
C ALA A 111 5.79 -0.87 -1.45
N VAL A 112 5.55 0.31 -2.04
CA VAL A 112 4.49 0.50 -3.06
C VAL A 112 4.94 0.08 -4.45
N ALA A 113 6.18 0.38 -4.85
CA ALA A 113 6.64 0.19 -6.23
C ALA A 113 6.61 -1.28 -6.71
N PRO A 114 7.15 -2.27 -5.97
CA PRO A 114 7.07 -3.67 -6.38
C PRO A 114 5.63 -4.20 -6.34
N VAL A 115 4.82 -3.76 -5.38
CA VAL A 115 3.39 -4.10 -5.31
C VAL A 115 2.64 -3.55 -6.52
N ALA A 116 2.93 -2.32 -6.96
CA ALA A 116 2.32 -1.75 -8.16
C ALA A 116 2.68 -2.54 -9.42
N CYS A 117 3.95 -2.92 -9.57
CA CYS A 117 4.40 -3.76 -10.67
C CYS A 117 3.68 -5.11 -10.68
N PHE A 118 3.59 -5.75 -9.51
CA PHE A 118 2.93 -7.04 -9.34
C PHE A 118 1.43 -6.97 -9.67
N LEU A 119 0.68 -6.04 -9.07
CA LEU A 119 -0.76 -5.94 -9.25
C LEU A 119 -1.16 -5.54 -10.67
N TRP A 120 -0.44 -4.61 -11.30
CA TRP A 120 -0.72 -4.28 -12.71
C TRP A 120 -0.35 -5.42 -13.66
N GLY A 121 0.70 -6.19 -13.34
CA GLY A 121 1.01 -7.44 -14.04
C GLY A 121 -0.11 -8.47 -13.89
N ALA A 122 -0.62 -8.66 -12.67
CA ALA A 122 -1.75 -9.53 -12.38
C ALA A 122 -3.02 -9.09 -13.13
N ALA A 123 -3.36 -7.80 -13.11
CA ALA A 123 -4.49 -7.26 -13.89
C ALA A 123 -4.36 -7.55 -15.39
N GLY A 124 -3.13 -7.46 -15.95
CA GLY A 124 -2.86 -7.85 -17.35
C GLY A 124 -3.13 -9.34 -17.61
N VAL A 125 -2.75 -10.22 -16.69
CA VAL A 125 -3.03 -11.66 -16.79
C VAL A 125 -4.53 -11.94 -16.65
N HIS A 126 -5.22 -11.26 -15.73
CA HIS A 126 -6.68 -11.36 -15.61
C HIS A 126 -7.40 -10.96 -16.90
N ILE A 127 -7.00 -9.85 -17.54
CA ILE A 127 -7.55 -9.42 -18.83
C ILE A 127 -7.31 -10.50 -19.89
N ARG A 128 -6.09 -11.06 -19.96
CA ARG A 128 -5.79 -12.12 -20.90
C ARG A 128 -6.69 -13.33 -20.69
N SER A 129 -6.89 -13.77 -19.44
CA SER A 129 -7.74 -14.92 -19.12
C SER A 129 -9.20 -14.66 -19.47
N MET A 130 -9.71 -13.43 -19.27
CA MET A 130 -11.05 -13.04 -19.73
C MET A 130 -11.20 -13.13 -21.25
N ILE A 131 -10.19 -12.70 -22.01
CA ILE A 131 -10.25 -12.65 -23.48
C ILE A 131 -10.00 -14.02 -24.10
N ALA A 132 -8.96 -14.74 -23.64
CA ALA A 132 -8.51 -16.00 -24.26
C ALA A 132 -9.31 -17.21 -23.78
N ASP A 133 -9.68 -17.24 -22.50
CA ASP A 133 -10.27 -18.41 -21.85
C ASP A 133 -11.75 -18.19 -21.50
N GLY A 134 -12.29 -16.99 -21.69
CA GLY A 134 -13.66 -16.62 -21.27
C GLY A 134 -13.86 -16.70 -19.75
N ASN A 135 -12.79 -16.54 -18.98
CA ASN A 135 -12.84 -16.66 -17.52
C ASN A 135 -13.35 -15.38 -16.85
N PHE A 136 -14.60 -15.42 -16.40
CA PHE A 136 -15.25 -14.33 -15.65
C PHE A 136 -15.56 -14.73 -14.21
N ASP A 137 -14.81 -15.68 -13.63
CA ASP A 137 -14.91 -16.03 -12.22
C ASP A 137 -14.68 -14.82 -11.31
N SER A 138 -15.27 -14.84 -10.13
CA SER A 138 -15.25 -13.69 -9.19
C SER A 138 -13.82 -13.31 -8.75
N GLY A 139 -12.91 -14.27 -8.69
CA GLY A 139 -11.50 -14.04 -8.39
C GLY A 139 -10.69 -13.52 -9.58
N ASN A 140 -11.20 -13.63 -10.84
CA ASN A 140 -10.53 -13.16 -12.05
C ASN A 140 -11.06 -11.81 -12.55
N ALA A 141 -12.38 -11.65 -12.60
CA ALA A 141 -13.04 -10.47 -13.19
C ALA A 141 -13.82 -9.63 -12.17
N GLY A 142 -13.79 -10.03 -10.89
CA GLY A 142 -14.54 -9.37 -9.82
C GLY A 142 -13.79 -8.22 -9.15
N VAL A 143 -14.03 -8.04 -7.86
CA VAL A 143 -13.48 -6.94 -7.06
C VAL A 143 -11.94 -6.95 -7.04
N ILE A 144 -11.32 -8.13 -7.02
CA ILE A 144 -9.85 -8.27 -7.00
C ILE A 144 -9.23 -7.61 -8.23
N PHE A 145 -9.75 -7.88 -9.43
CA PHE A 145 -9.30 -7.23 -10.66
C PHE A 145 -9.30 -5.70 -10.58
N TRP A 146 -10.38 -5.10 -10.06
CA TRP A 146 -10.47 -3.65 -9.93
C TRP A 146 -9.52 -3.11 -8.87
N THR A 147 -9.34 -3.82 -7.78
CA THR A 147 -8.39 -3.42 -6.74
C THR A 147 -6.94 -3.57 -7.18
N ASP A 148 -6.62 -4.50 -8.07
CA ASP A 148 -5.29 -4.63 -8.69
C ASP A 148 -4.91 -3.41 -9.53
N ILE A 149 -5.90 -2.69 -10.07
CA ILE A 149 -5.69 -1.43 -10.77
C ILE A 149 -5.64 -0.25 -9.81
N LEU A 150 -6.57 -0.18 -8.85
CA LEU A 150 -6.81 1.00 -8.03
C LEU A 150 -5.82 1.13 -6.85
N ILE A 151 -5.40 0.03 -6.23
CA ILE A 151 -4.45 0.05 -5.11
C ILE A 151 -3.09 0.64 -5.52
N PRO A 152 -2.45 0.19 -6.63
CA PRO A 152 -1.22 0.81 -7.10
C PRO A 152 -1.37 2.30 -7.39
N LEU A 153 -2.47 2.68 -8.06
CA LEU A 153 -2.74 4.07 -8.38
C LEU A 153 -2.87 4.92 -7.11
N ALA A 154 -3.63 4.47 -6.13
CA ALA A 154 -3.78 5.14 -4.83
C ALA A 154 -2.43 5.27 -4.10
N GLY A 155 -1.63 4.21 -4.08
CA GLY A 155 -0.30 4.20 -3.46
C GLY A 155 0.65 5.23 -4.09
N LEU A 156 0.69 5.29 -5.42
CA LEU A 156 1.53 6.25 -6.17
C LEU A 156 1.05 7.70 -5.97
N ILE A 157 -0.27 7.93 -5.92
CA ILE A 157 -0.83 9.24 -5.61
C ILE A 157 -0.44 9.68 -4.19
N LEU A 158 -0.53 8.80 -3.20
CA LEU A 158 -0.15 9.09 -1.81
C LEU A 158 1.35 9.40 -1.68
N ILE A 159 2.22 8.68 -2.38
CA ILE A 159 3.66 8.98 -2.48
C ILE A 159 3.88 10.36 -3.08
N TRP A 160 3.22 10.67 -4.21
CA TRP A 160 3.36 11.95 -4.88
C TRP A 160 2.92 13.12 -3.99
N LEU A 161 1.77 12.97 -3.30
CA LEU A 161 1.26 13.96 -2.36
C LEU A 161 2.23 14.19 -1.19
N GLN A 162 2.70 13.11 -0.55
CA GLN A 162 3.63 13.21 0.56
C GLN A 162 4.94 13.89 0.13
N ARG A 163 5.51 13.48 -1.02
CA ARG A 163 6.72 14.09 -1.58
C ARG A 163 6.54 15.59 -1.87
N ARG A 164 5.37 15.97 -2.39
CA ARG A 164 5.04 17.38 -2.66
C ARG A 164 5.05 18.21 -1.38
N TYR A 165 4.42 17.72 -0.31
CA TYR A 165 4.34 18.43 0.96
C TYR A 165 5.69 18.49 1.70
N GLU A 166 6.51 17.45 1.64
CA GLU A 166 7.87 17.48 2.19
C GLU A 166 8.74 18.56 1.52
N LYS A 167 8.63 18.71 0.19
CA LYS A 167 9.34 19.77 -0.55
C LYS A 167 8.88 21.16 -0.12
N GLN A 168 7.57 21.38 0.01
CA GLN A 168 7.02 22.66 0.44
C GLN A 168 7.47 23.03 1.86
N GLY A 169 7.47 22.09 2.79
CA GLY A 169 7.97 22.30 4.15
C GLY A 169 9.46 22.68 4.21
N ARG A 170 10.29 22.06 3.35
CA ARG A 170 11.72 22.42 3.25
C ARG A 170 11.96 23.80 2.66
N SER A 171 11.16 24.21 1.67
CA SER A 171 11.27 25.52 1.06
C SER A 171 10.77 26.65 1.97
N ALA A 172 9.87 26.35 2.91
CA ALA A 172 9.35 27.31 3.87
C ALA A 172 10.22 27.46 5.14
N ALA A 173 11.20 26.56 5.35
CA ALA A 173 12.15 26.69 6.47
C ALA A 173 13.08 27.88 6.22
N PRO A 174 13.17 28.88 7.13
CA PRO A 174 14.16 29.94 6.99
C PRO A 174 15.56 29.34 6.99
N TYR A 175 16.47 29.92 6.18
CA TYR A 175 17.88 29.54 6.16
C TYR A 175 18.39 29.40 7.61
N PRO A 176 19.11 28.30 7.96
CA PRO A 176 19.75 28.23 9.25
C PRO A 176 20.66 29.44 9.37
N ASN A 177 20.35 30.32 10.36
CA ASN A 177 21.15 31.49 10.66
C ASN A 177 22.62 31.10 10.63
N LEU A 178 23.36 31.59 9.65
CA LEU A 178 24.81 31.64 9.70
C LEU A 178 25.15 32.47 10.95
N GLN A 179 25.41 31.81 12.05
CA GLN A 179 25.98 32.50 13.21
C GLN A 179 27.25 33.19 12.73
N PRO A 180 27.40 34.51 12.96
CA PRO A 180 28.64 35.17 12.63
C PRO A 180 29.79 34.46 13.34
N HIS A 181 30.76 34.02 12.59
CA HIS A 181 31.98 33.44 13.13
C HIS A 181 32.50 34.37 14.24
N PRO A 182 32.80 33.89 15.48
CA PRO A 182 33.38 34.73 16.51
C PRO A 182 34.68 35.28 15.95
N GLN A 183 34.74 36.60 15.73
CA GLN A 183 36.00 37.27 15.36
C GLN A 183 37.01 36.96 16.46
N SER A 184 38.07 36.26 16.10
CA SER A 184 39.24 36.06 16.95
C SER A 184 39.74 37.42 17.38
N ARG A 185 39.54 37.78 18.64
CA ARG A 185 40.21 38.93 19.25
C ARG A 185 41.71 38.67 19.13
N ARG A 186 42.41 39.45 18.32
CA ARG A 186 43.88 39.54 18.34
C ARG A 186 44.28 40.09 19.71
N PRO A 187 45.26 39.47 20.43
CA PRO A 187 45.81 40.10 21.62
C PRO A 187 46.61 41.32 21.17
N SER A 188 46.33 42.46 21.77
CA SER A 188 47.13 43.66 21.66
C SER A 188 48.42 43.42 22.41
N SER A 189 49.54 43.48 21.68
CA SER A 189 50.92 43.61 22.19
C SER A 189 51.15 44.97 22.87
#